data_c8216bb851ba627d1ac852883bbc5402
#
_entry.id   c8216bb851ba627d1ac852883bbc5402
#
_cell.length_a   1.000
_cell.length_b   1.000
_cell.length_c   1.000
_cell.angle_alpha   90.00
_cell.angle_beta   90.00
_cell.angle_gamma   90.00
#
_symmetry.space_group_name_H-M   'P 1'
#
loop_
_entity.id
_entity.type
_entity.pdbx_description
1 polymer ?
#
loop_
_entity_poly.entity_id
_entity_poly.type
_entity_poly.pdbx_seq_one_letter_code
_entity_poly.pdbx_strand_id
1 'polypeptide(L)'
;ADAIRLAHDGRLVDLRLVSIADAEARGIEAVRQDRASYDLPPGDPRAASLTRAVVFGAPDAVLMDLPQLTEDQSAHRPFAAAHAVPWPGEIAVFRSPSTDGFELLSSFGTRARIGTLASDFYAGPTSRFDLGNALVVDLLTGTLESMTDLTLFGGANALAIESAPGVWEIVQAGAAELLAPGRYRLTRLLRGQRGTEGAMGNPAPDGARVVVLD
;
A
#
# COMPACT_ATOMS: atom_id res chain seq x y z
N ALA A 1 -31.07 35.74 10.41
CA ALA A 1 -32.38 35.56 9.82
C ALA A 1 -32.98 34.29 10.42
N ASP A 2 -34.03 34.44 11.19
CA ASP A 2 -34.65 33.31 11.89
C ASP A 2 -35.57 32.57 10.92
N ALA A 3 -35.37 31.27 10.82
CA ALA A 3 -36.22 30.40 9.99
C ALA A 3 -37.39 29.88 10.86
N ILE A 4 -38.62 30.07 10.40
CA ILE A 4 -39.81 29.53 11.04
C ILE A 4 -40.21 28.24 10.30
N ARG A 5 -40.26 27.13 11.02
CA ARG A 5 -40.76 25.86 10.52
C ARG A 5 -42.24 25.71 10.79
N LEU A 6 -43.04 25.58 9.75
CA LEU A 6 -44.43 25.26 9.84
C LEU A 6 -44.72 23.88 9.22
N ALA A 7 -45.43 23.03 9.94
CA ALA A 7 -45.93 21.76 9.43
C ALA A 7 -47.42 21.90 9.07
N HIS A 8 -47.77 21.64 7.83
CA HIS A 8 -49.14 21.57 7.35
C HIS A 8 -49.31 20.31 6.48
N ASP A 9 -50.30 19.49 6.79
CA ASP A 9 -50.60 18.23 6.08
C ASP A 9 -49.42 17.27 5.89
N GLY A 10 -48.57 17.13 6.93
CA GLY A 10 -47.43 16.24 6.85
C GLY A 10 -46.29 16.74 5.96
N ARG A 11 -46.35 17.97 5.48
CA ARG A 11 -45.30 18.62 4.70
C ARG A 11 -44.60 19.68 5.57
N LEU A 12 -43.29 19.63 5.59
CA LEU A 12 -42.46 20.67 6.17
C LEU A 12 -42.27 21.80 5.16
N VAL A 13 -42.63 23.02 5.55
CA VAL A 13 -42.40 24.25 4.76
C VAL A 13 -41.43 25.10 5.56
N ASP A 14 -40.25 25.34 5.03
CA ASP A 14 -39.29 26.28 5.58
C ASP A 14 -39.60 27.69 5.06
N LEU A 15 -39.94 28.58 5.98
CA LEU A 15 -40.21 29.99 5.70
C LEU A 15 -38.99 30.82 6.07
N ARG A 16 -38.48 31.60 5.13
CA ARG A 16 -37.44 32.59 5.40
C ARG A 16 -38.08 33.96 5.66
N LEU A 17 -37.80 34.54 6.80
CA LEU A 17 -38.18 35.93 7.09
C LEU A 17 -37.34 36.86 6.20
N VAL A 18 -38.00 37.61 5.33
CA VAL A 18 -37.34 38.55 4.41
C VAL A 18 -37.36 39.98 4.95
N SER A 19 -38.39 40.36 5.67
CA SER A 19 -38.45 41.66 6.38
C SER A 19 -39.35 41.63 7.59
N ILE A 20 -39.06 42.46 8.57
CA ILE A 20 -39.94 42.78 9.72
C ILE A 20 -40.25 44.25 9.61
N ALA A 21 -41.51 44.60 9.37
CA ALA A 21 -41.94 45.98 9.47
C ALA A 21 -42.33 46.31 10.89
N ASP A 22 -41.93 47.49 11.39
CA ASP A 22 -42.15 47.98 12.76
C ASP A 22 -43.61 48.41 13.03
N ALA A 23 -44.58 47.83 12.31
CA ALA A 23 -45.99 48.10 12.47
C ALA A 23 -46.65 46.97 13.27
N GLU A 24 -47.86 47.29 13.82
CA GLU A 24 -48.65 46.36 14.64
C GLU A 24 -48.99 45.00 13.97
N ALA A 25 -48.66 44.83 12.70
CA ALA A 25 -48.76 43.56 11.98
C ALA A 25 -47.42 43.18 11.35
N ARG A 26 -46.94 41.97 11.66
CA ARG A 26 -45.76 41.40 11.00
C ARG A 26 -46.17 40.71 9.67
N GLY A 27 -45.70 41.25 8.58
CA GLY A 27 -45.81 40.59 7.30
C GLY A 27 -44.73 39.51 7.12
N ILE A 28 -45.16 38.31 6.79
CA ILE A 28 -44.25 37.21 6.44
C ILE A 28 -44.42 36.96 4.93
N GLU A 29 -43.35 37.16 4.17
CA GLU A 29 -43.32 36.76 2.79
C GLU A 29 -42.69 35.34 2.71
N ALA A 30 -43.49 34.39 2.26
CA ALA A 30 -43.07 33.01 2.13
C ALA A 30 -42.93 32.65 0.66
N VAL A 31 -41.78 32.21 0.25
CA VAL A 31 -41.54 31.64 -1.07
C VAL A 31 -41.62 30.12 -0.96
N ARG A 32 -42.53 29.53 -1.72
CA ARG A 32 -42.62 28.09 -1.82
C ARG A 32 -41.38 27.59 -2.54
N GLN A 33 -40.54 26.84 -1.82
CA GLN A 33 -39.36 26.24 -2.39
C GLN A 33 -39.77 24.98 -3.17
N ASP A 34 -39.38 24.91 -4.44
CA ASP A 34 -39.68 23.76 -5.28
C ASP A 34 -38.86 22.58 -4.76
N ARG A 35 -39.52 21.44 -4.54
CA ARG A 35 -38.89 20.19 -4.12
C ARG A 35 -37.78 19.75 -5.08
N ALA A 36 -37.90 20.05 -6.36
CA ALA A 36 -36.89 19.78 -7.38
C ALA A 36 -35.57 20.53 -7.14
N SER A 37 -35.58 21.62 -6.33
CA SER A 37 -34.34 22.34 -5.93
C SER A 37 -33.44 21.53 -4.99
N TYR A 38 -33.97 20.48 -4.36
CA TYR A 38 -33.24 19.60 -3.45
C TYR A 38 -32.99 18.21 -4.03
N ASP A 39 -33.65 17.87 -5.15
CA ASP A 39 -33.33 16.64 -5.86
C ASP A 39 -32.06 16.88 -6.68
N LEU A 40 -30.92 16.53 -6.06
CA LEU A 40 -29.65 16.52 -6.78
C LEU A 40 -29.76 15.51 -7.93
N PRO A 41 -29.46 15.93 -9.17
CA PRO A 41 -29.49 14.99 -10.28
C PRO A 41 -28.55 13.81 -10.01
N PRO A 42 -28.91 12.59 -10.43
CA PRO A 42 -28.02 11.44 -10.32
C PRO A 42 -26.69 11.77 -11.00
N GLY A 43 -25.62 11.79 -10.23
CA GLY A 43 -24.28 12.15 -10.72
C GLY A 43 -23.81 13.56 -10.35
N ASP A 44 -24.55 14.32 -9.52
CA ASP A 44 -24.02 15.58 -8.95
C ASP A 44 -22.74 15.29 -8.15
N PRO A 45 -21.63 15.94 -8.49
CA PRO A 45 -20.36 15.78 -7.75
C PRO A 45 -20.46 16.16 -6.27
N ARG A 46 -21.50 16.93 -5.88
CA ARG A 46 -21.77 17.21 -4.46
C ARG A 46 -22.38 16.02 -3.73
N ALA A 47 -23.13 15.16 -4.41
CA ALA A 47 -23.61 13.89 -3.85
C ALA A 47 -22.44 12.90 -3.65
N ALA A 48 -21.43 12.97 -4.51
CA ALA A 48 -20.19 12.18 -4.36
C ALA A 48 -19.32 12.64 -3.20
N SER A 49 -19.50 13.87 -2.68
CA SER A 49 -18.71 14.38 -1.52
C SER A 49 -19.13 13.77 -0.18
N LEU A 50 -20.20 13.00 -0.14
CA LEU A 50 -20.54 12.11 0.97
C LEU A 50 -19.77 10.78 0.88
N THR A 51 -18.67 10.75 0.15
CA THR A 51 -17.79 9.59 0.08
C THR A 51 -17.40 9.22 1.49
N ARG A 52 -17.74 8.01 1.88
CA ARG A 52 -17.40 7.41 3.17
C ARG A 52 -15.93 7.69 3.47
N ALA A 53 -15.65 8.25 4.63
CA ALA A 53 -14.27 8.50 5.05
C ALA A 53 -13.45 7.22 4.89
N VAL A 54 -12.34 7.34 4.18
CA VAL A 54 -11.41 6.22 4.01
C VAL A 54 -10.79 5.93 5.37
N VAL A 55 -11.01 4.72 5.87
CA VAL A 55 -10.37 4.25 7.10
C VAL A 55 -9.10 3.53 6.70
N PHE A 56 -7.96 4.06 7.13
CA PHE A 56 -6.67 3.42 6.95
C PHE A 56 -6.46 2.39 8.05
N GLY A 57 -6.13 1.15 7.65
CA GLY A 57 -5.70 0.10 8.58
C GLY A 57 -4.22 0.24 8.95
N ALA A 58 -3.74 -0.63 9.84
CA ALA A 58 -2.33 -0.75 10.12
C ALA A 58 -1.58 -1.17 8.84
N PRO A 59 -0.42 -0.54 8.53
CA PRO A 59 0.40 -0.97 7.41
C PRO A 59 1.04 -2.34 7.69
N ASP A 60 1.22 -3.13 6.64
CA ASP A 60 2.14 -4.26 6.67
C ASP A 60 3.56 -3.71 6.54
N ALA A 61 4.35 -3.85 7.60
CA ALA A 61 5.71 -3.34 7.68
C ALA A 61 6.69 -4.48 7.91
N VAL A 62 7.77 -4.49 7.14
CA VAL A 62 8.83 -5.48 7.19
C VAL A 62 10.16 -4.79 7.48
N LEU A 63 10.85 -5.25 8.52
CA LEU A 63 12.24 -4.86 8.81
C LEU A 63 13.14 -6.00 8.37
N MET A 64 14.20 -5.66 7.63
CA MET A 64 15.11 -6.63 7.05
C MET A 64 16.55 -6.26 7.40
N ASP A 65 17.30 -7.22 7.88
CA ASP A 65 18.76 -7.12 7.99
C ASP A 65 19.38 -7.69 6.71
N LEU A 66 19.69 -6.80 5.78
CA LEU A 66 20.25 -7.15 4.48
C LEU A 66 21.65 -6.57 4.32
N PRO A 67 22.52 -7.22 3.55
CA PRO A 67 23.79 -6.62 3.15
C PRO A 67 23.54 -5.37 2.30
N GLN A 68 24.56 -4.52 2.19
CA GLN A 68 24.50 -3.35 1.31
C GLN A 68 24.10 -3.75 -0.12
N LEU A 69 23.09 -3.11 -0.65
CA LEU A 69 22.64 -3.28 -2.03
C LEU A 69 23.38 -2.33 -2.97
N THR A 70 23.70 -1.12 -2.49
CA THR A 70 24.45 -0.10 -3.24
C THR A 70 25.60 0.46 -2.38
N GLU A 71 26.62 1.02 -3.01
CA GLU A 71 27.78 1.58 -2.32
C GLU A 71 27.45 2.79 -1.44
N ASP A 72 26.39 3.52 -1.75
CA ASP A 72 25.95 4.70 -1.00
C ASP A 72 25.23 4.36 0.32
N GLN A 73 24.86 3.11 0.52
CA GLN A 73 24.14 2.68 1.71
C GLN A 73 25.09 2.45 2.89
N SER A 74 24.62 2.77 4.09
CA SER A 74 25.37 2.45 5.31
C SER A 74 25.31 0.96 5.59
N ALA A 75 26.45 0.33 5.84
CA ALA A 75 26.58 -1.11 6.10
C ALA A 75 25.81 -1.63 7.33
N HIS A 76 25.39 -0.74 8.21
CA HIS A 76 24.76 -1.09 9.50
C HIS A 76 23.32 -0.56 9.62
N ARG A 77 22.70 -0.22 8.52
CA ARG A 77 21.29 0.24 8.51
C ARG A 77 20.36 -0.91 8.13
N PRO A 78 19.36 -1.21 8.95
CA PRO A 78 18.32 -2.13 8.53
C PRO A 78 17.52 -1.53 7.36
N PHE A 79 17.05 -2.39 6.49
CA PHE A 79 16.09 -2.04 5.45
C PHE A 79 14.69 -2.14 6.00
N ALA A 80 13.81 -1.29 5.50
CA ALA A 80 12.40 -1.33 5.86
C ALA A 80 11.53 -1.20 4.62
N ALA A 81 10.47 -1.97 4.58
CA ALA A 81 9.45 -1.93 3.55
C ALA A 81 8.08 -1.78 4.18
N ALA A 82 7.20 -0.98 3.57
CA ALA A 82 5.85 -0.80 4.07
C ALA A 82 4.82 -0.86 2.94
N HIS A 83 3.69 -1.50 3.21
CA HIS A 83 2.56 -1.62 2.30
C HIS A 83 1.25 -1.39 3.05
N ALA A 84 0.31 -0.71 2.43
CA ALA A 84 -1.05 -0.53 2.97
C ALA A 84 -2.07 -0.43 1.84
N VAL A 85 -3.30 -0.86 2.12
CA VAL A 85 -4.45 -0.70 1.22
C VAL A 85 -5.64 -0.18 2.03
N PRO A 86 -6.14 1.02 1.70
CA PRO A 86 -5.60 2.00 0.77
C PRO A 86 -4.28 2.61 1.25
N TRP A 87 -3.47 3.15 0.32
CA TRP A 87 -2.23 3.82 0.69
C TRP A 87 -2.52 5.20 1.29
N PRO A 88 -1.98 5.54 2.48
CA PRO A 88 -2.28 6.81 3.16
C PRO A 88 -1.56 8.04 2.58
N GLY A 89 -0.75 7.86 1.54
CA GLY A 89 0.10 8.89 0.96
C GLY A 89 1.52 8.82 1.50
N GLU A 90 1.70 8.68 2.79
CA GLU A 90 3.00 8.56 3.44
C GLU A 90 2.88 7.70 4.71
N ILE A 91 3.93 6.94 5.01
CA ILE A 91 4.08 6.20 6.27
C ILE A 91 5.37 6.64 6.93
N ALA A 92 5.28 7.17 8.14
CA ALA A 92 6.43 7.61 8.93
C ALA A 92 6.87 6.50 9.90
N VAL A 93 8.18 6.31 10.00
CA VAL A 93 8.84 5.38 10.93
C VAL A 93 9.49 6.18 12.04
N PHE A 94 9.11 5.89 13.25
CA PHE A 94 9.69 6.48 14.45
C PHE A 94 10.49 5.44 15.22
N ARG A 95 11.51 5.89 15.94
CA ARG A 95 12.27 5.06 16.85
C ARG A 95 12.34 5.69 18.23
N SER A 96 12.44 4.87 19.25
CA SER A 96 12.76 5.31 20.61
C SER A 96 13.56 4.22 21.32
N PRO A 97 14.48 4.56 22.21
CA PRO A 97 15.15 3.61 23.09
C PRO A 97 14.24 3.18 24.27
N SER A 98 13.08 3.81 24.43
CA SER A 98 12.11 3.57 25.51
C SER A 98 10.68 3.57 24.94
N THR A 99 9.69 3.53 25.82
CA THR A 99 8.25 3.59 25.43
C THR A 99 7.75 4.99 25.13
N ASP A 100 8.57 6.00 25.26
CA ASP A 100 8.29 7.42 25.04
C ASP A 100 9.48 8.08 24.32
N GLY A 101 9.37 9.36 23.98
CA GLY A 101 10.45 10.11 23.33
C GLY A 101 10.72 9.62 21.89
N PHE A 102 9.68 9.31 21.12
CA PHE A 102 9.82 8.85 19.75
C PHE A 102 10.35 9.94 18.82
N GLU A 103 11.39 9.63 18.08
CA GLU A 103 11.99 10.48 17.06
C GLU A 103 11.71 9.93 15.67
N LEU A 104 11.42 10.81 14.72
CA LEU A 104 11.26 10.44 13.32
C LEU A 104 12.57 9.89 12.77
N LEU A 105 12.56 8.65 12.31
CA LEU A 105 13.70 8.00 11.67
C LEU A 105 13.69 8.17 10.15
N SER A 106 12.55 7.93 9.52
CA SER A 106 12.38 7.98 8.07
C SER A 106 10.90 8.03 7.71
N SER A 107 10.60 8.32 6.44
CA SER A 107 9.25 8.19 5.89
C SER A 107 9.27 7.54 4.51
N PHE A 108 8.16 6.86 4.17
CA PHE A 108 7.94 6.20 2.89
C PHE A 108 6.81 6.89 2.15
N GLY A 109 7.11 7.59 1.07
CA GLY A 109 6.12 8.22 0.20
C GLY A 109 5.46 7.24 -0.79
N THR A 110 6.09 6.07 -1.01
CA THR A 110 5.59 5.03 -1.92
C THR A 110 5.47 3.70 -1.19
N ARG A 111 4.46 2.92 -1.57
CA ARG A 111 4.28 1.57 -1.02
C ARG A 111 5.30 0.61 -1.61
N ALA A 112 5.84 -0.23 -0.77
CA ALA A 112 6.75 -1.30 -1.19
C ALA A 112 5.98 -2.43 -1.90
N ARG A 113 6.70 -3.14 -2.77
CA ARG A 113 6.23 -4.38 -3.40
C ARG A 113 6.54 -5.54 -2.48
N ILE A 114 5.56 -5.93 -1.69
CA ILE A 114 5.64 -7.03 -0.71
C ILE A 114 4.72 -8.15 -1.17
N GLY A 115 5.07 -9.37 -0.83
CA GLY A 115 4.29 -10.55 -1.12
C GLY A 115 4.72 -11.73 -0.26
N THR A 116 4.30 -12.91 -0.68
CA THR A 116 4.66 -14.18 -0.05
C THR A 116 5.02 -15.24 -1.09
N LEU A 117 5.77 -16.24 -0.68
CA LEU A 117 5.92 -17.46 -1.47
C LEU A 117 4.56 -18.14 -1.62
N ALA A 118 4.27 -18.64 -2.79
CA ALA A 118 3.08 -19.44 -3.08
C ALA A 118 3.38 -20.95 -3.20
N SER A 119 4.59 -21.35 -2.84
CA SER A 119 5.06 -22.73 -2.72
C SER A 119 6.40 -22.77 -2.01
N ASP A 120 6.75 -23.92 -1.47
CA ASP A 120 8.08 -24.19 -0.93
C ASP A 120 9.18 -23.88 -1.94
N PHE A 121 10.23 -23.22 -1.47
CA PHE A 121 11.38 -22.85 -2.29
C PHE A 121 12.66 -23.48 -1.74
N TYR A 122 13.20 -24.42 -2.50
CA TYR A 122 14.34 -25.22 -2.10
C TYR A 122 15.68 -24.54 -2.39
N ALA A 123 16.71 -24.95 -1.67
CA ALA A 123 18.07 -24.51 -1.93
C ALA A 123 18.50 -24.87 -3.36
N GLY A 124 19.34 -24.04 -3.94
CA GLY A 124 19.80 -24.15 -5.30
C GLY A 124 21.28 -23.84 -5.47
N PRO A 125 21.82 -23.96 -6.68
CA PRO A 125 23.21 -23.68 -6.95
C PRO A 125 23.51 -22.18 -6.79
N THR A 126 24.66 -21.87 -6.22
CA THR A 126 25.27 -20.54 -6.19
C THR A 126 26.25 -20.36 -7.34
N SER A 127 26.65 -19.13 -7.62
CA SER A 127 27.66 -18.78 -8.64
C SER A 127 27.32 -19.17 -10.08
N ARG A 128 26.10 -19.59 -10.33
CA ARG A 128 25.53 -19.87 -11.65
C ARG A 128 24.02 -19.73 -11.64
N PHE A 129 23.40 -19.72 -12.81
CA PHE A 129 21.94 -19.76 -12.89
C PHE A 129 21.38 -21.05 -12.31
N ASP A 130 20.42 -20.92 -11.42
CA ASP A 130 19.52 -21.98 -11.00
C ASP A 130 18.41 -22.10 -12.05
N LEU A 131 18.50 -23.18 -12.83
CA LEU A 131 17.54 -23.53 -13.87
C LEU A 131 16.57 -24.63 -13.42
N GLY A 132 16.84 -25.24 -12.27
CA GLY A 132 16.07 -26.37 -11.73
C GLY A 132 14.91 -25.95 -10.84
N ASN A 133 15.08 -24.86 -10.10
CA ASN A 133 14.04 -24.35 -9.22
C ASN A 133 13.21 -23.24 -9.90
N ALA A 134 11.96 -23.13 -9.49
CA ALA A 134 11.10 -22.00 -9.80
C ALA A 134 10.65 -21.37 -8.49
N LEU A 135 10.66 -20.04 -8.45
CA LEU A 135 10.15 -19.25 -7.33
C LEU A 135 8.75 -18.77 -7.69
N VAL A 136 7.74 -19.23 -6.96
CA VAL A 136 6.36 -18.77 -7.17
C VAL A 136 6.00 -17.79 -6.06
N VAL A 137 5.59 -16.58 -6.45
CA VAL A 137 5.30 -15.48 -5.53
C VAL A 137 3.92 -14.90 -5.76
N ASP A 138 3.24 -14.54 -4.68
CA ASP A 138 2.03 -13.75 -4.66
C ASP A 138 2.36 -12.34 -4.20
N LEU A 139 2.33 -11.37 -5.09
CA LEU A 139 2.55 -9.95 -4.77
C LEU A 139 1.25 -9.25 -4.40
N LEU A 140 1.28 -8.46 -3.35
CA LEU A 140 0.17 -7.60 -2.95
C LEU A 140 -0.02 -6.42 -3.92
N THR A 141 1.08 -5.97 -4.54
CA THR A 141 1.08 -4.87 -5.51
C THR A 141 2.32 -4.90 -6.40
N GLY A 142 2.23 -4.22 -7.54
CA GLY A 142 3.34 -4.12 -8.50
C GLY A 142 3.38 -5.26 -9.51
N THR A 143 4.38 -5.22 -10.36
CA THR A 143 4.63 -6.19 -11.44
C THR A 143 6.07 -6.64 -11.42
N LEU A 144 6.30 -7.83 -11.95
CA LEU A 144 7.63 -8.37 -12.24
C LEU A 144 7.72 -8.66 -13.74
N GLU A 145 8.87 -8.39 -14.31
CA GLU A 145 9.14 -8.56 -15.75
C GLU A 145 10.40 -9.40 -15.96
N SER A 146 10.51 -10.03 -17.10
CA SER A 146 11.73 -10.73 -17.49
C SER A 146 12.84 -9.74 -17.82
N MET A 147 14.06 -10.03 -17.41
CA MET A 147 15.23 -9.16 -17.58
C MET A 147 16.30 -9.81 -18.44
N THR A 148 17.02 -8.98 -19.20
CA THR A 148 18.23 -9.43 -19.92
C THR A 148 19.35 -9.74 -18.93
N ASP A 149 20.35 -10.54 -19.36
CA ASP A 149 21.49 -10.88 -18.51
C ASP A 149 22.25 -9.63 -18.05
N LEU A 150 22.45 -8.69 -18.95
CA LEU A 150 23.16 -7.45 -18.62
C LEU A 150 22.44 -6.65 -17.53
N THR A 151 21.13 -6.53 -17.62
CA THR A 151 20.31 -5.84 -16.63
C THR A 151 20.31 -6.59 -15.31
N LEU A 152 20.20 -7.92 -15.37
CA LEU A 152 20.21 -8.79 -14.20
C LEU A 152 21.55 -8.70 -13.44
N PHE A 153 22.68 -8.74 -14.16
CA PHE A 153 24.00 -8.57 -13.56
C PHE A 153 24.25 -7.17 -13.01
N GLY A 154 23.48 -6.19 -13.48
CA GLY A 154 23.41 -4.84 -12.91
C GLY A 154 22.63 -4.72 -11.61
N GLY A 155 22.05 -5.81 -11.10
CA GLY A 155 21.33 -5.85 -9.84
C GLY A 155 19.81 -5.80 -9.96
N ALA A 156 19.25 -5.74 -11.16
CA ALA A 156 17.80 -5.69 -11.36
C ALA A 156 17.09 -6.98 -10.92
N ASN A 157 15.78 -6.86 -10.69
CA ASN A 157 14.89 -7.97 -10.30
C ASN A 157 15.37 -8.72 -9.05
N ALA A 158 15.91 -7.99 -8.08
CA ALA A 158 16.30 -8.55 -6.81
C ALA A 158 15.11 -8.67 -5.87
N LEU A 159 15.00 -9.79 -5.19
CA LEU A 159 13.98 -10.07 -4.19
C LEU A 159 14.67 -10.55 -2.90
N ALA A 160 14.21 -10.06 -1.75
CA ALA A 160 14.58 -10.62 -0.46
C ALA A 160 13.49 -11.62 -0.04
N ILE A 161 13.90 -12.83 0.34
CA ILE A 161 13.03 -13.93 0.76
C ILE A 161 13.35 -14.28 2.19
N GLU A 162 12.37 -14.21 3.08
CA GLU A 162 12.52 -14.60 4.49
C GLU A 162 12.49 -16.13 4.61
N SER A 163 13.65 -16.77 4.51
CA SER A 163 13.76 -18.23 4.57
C SER A 163 13.50 -18.79 5.97
N ALA A 164 13.77 -17.99 7.01
CA ALA A 164 13.42 -18.23 8.41
C ALA A 164 13.23 -16.86 9.10
N PRO A 165 12.58 -16.76 10.26
CA PRO A 165 12.37 -15.49 10.94
C PRO A 165 13.64 -14.64 11.06
N GLY A 166 13.66 -13.50 10.38
CA GLY A 166 14.81 -12.58 10.34
C GLY A 166 15.99 -13.03 9.46
N VAL A 167 15.89 -14.15 8.76
CA VAL A 167 16.94 -14.67 7.85
C VAL A 167 16.51 -14.46 6.41
N TRP A 168 17.28 -13.70 5.66
CA TRP A 168 16.91 -13.24 4.33
C TRP A 168 17.89 -13.68 3.26
N GLU A 169 17.40 -14.41 2.26
CA GLU A 169 18.11 -14.68 1.03
C GLU A 169 17.80 -13.62 -0.03
N ILE A 170 18.82 -13.11 -0.72
CA ILE A 170 18.64 -12.26 -1.90
C ILE A 170 18.73 -13.12 -3.14
N VAL A 171 17.67 -13.09 -3.94
CA VAL A 171 17.54 -13.83 -5.20
C VAL A 171 17.26 -12.85 -6.34
N GLN A 172 17.88 -13.05 -7.50
CA GLN A 172 17.50 -12.33 -8.71
C GLN A 172 16.83 -13.29 -9.70
N ALA A 173 15.83 -12.79 -10.41
CA ALA A 173 15.06 -13.56 -11.38
C ALA A 173 15.25 -13.03 -12.80
N GLY A 174 15.74 -13.87 -13.70
CA GLY A 174 15.93 -13.54 -15.10
C GLY A 174 14.67 -13.66 -15.95
N ALA A 175 13.75 -14.53 -15.57
CA ALA A 175 12.47 -14.70 -16.27
C ALA A 175 11.30 -14.62 -15.28
N ALA A 176 10.24 -13.93 -15.69
CA ALA A 176 9.01 -13.78 -14.94
C ALA A 176 7.81 -14.10 -15.83
N GLU A 177 6.98 -15.02 -15.39
CA GLU A 177 5.73 -15.43 -16.04
C GLU A 177 4.56 -15.10 -15.12
N LEU A 178 3.59 -14.34 -15.61
CA LEU A 178 2.36 -14.05 -14.89
C LEU A 178 1.42 -15.26 -14.95
N LEU A 179 1.16 -15.91 -13.82
CA LEU A 179 0.25 -17.06 -13.74
C LEU A 179 -1.18 -16.66 -13.46
N ALA A 180 -1.38 -15.64 -12.62
CA ALA A 180 -2.66 -15.08 -12.23
C ALA A 180 -2.43 -13.63 -11.74
N PRO A 181 -3.47 -12.81 -11.54
CA PRO A 181 -3.33 -11.48 -10.97
C PRO A 181 -2.49 -11.49 -9.69
N GLY A 182 -1.34 -10.81 -9.70
CA GLY A 182 -0.36 -10.77 -8.61
C GLY A 182 0.51 -12.01 -8.44
N ARG A 183 0.20 -13.14 -9.09
CA ARG A 183 0.97 -14.39 -8.97
C ARG A 183 1.93 -14.56 -10.12
N TYR A 184 3.21 -14.69 -9.79
CA TYR A 184 4.30 -14.84 -10.74
C TYR A 184 5.07 -16.13 -10.50
N ARG A 185 5.47 -16.78 -11.61
CA ARG A 185 6.51 -17.81 -11.62
C ARG A 185 7.81 -17.17 -12.11
N LEU A 186 8.82 -17.23 -11.26
CA LEU A 186 10.14 -16.70 -11.55
C LEU A 186 11.09 -17.87 -11.77
N THR A 187 11.85 -17.81 -12.85
CA THR A 187 12.82 -18.84 -13.24
C THR A 187 14.14 -18.21 -13.66
N ARG A 188 15.14 -19.04 -13.90
CA ARG A 188 16.47 -18.59 -14.25
C ARG A 188 17.03 -17.68 -13.17
N LEU A 189 17.16 -18.25 -11.98
CA LEU A 189 17.45 -17.53 -10.76
C LEU A 189 18.95 -17.40 -10.50
N LEU A 190 19.38 -16.29 -9.92
CA LEU A 190 20.67 -16.14 -9.28
C LEU A 190 20.43 -16.14 -7.77
N ARG A 191 20.96 -17.17 -7.09
CA ARG A 191 20.73 -17.48 -5.69
C ARG A 191 21.80 -16.86 -4.79
N GLY A 192 21.42 -16.58 -3.54
CA GLY A 192 22.36 -16.14 -2.51
C GLY A 192 23.14 -14.89 -2.84
N GLN A 193 22.51 -13.92 -3.50
CA GLN A 193 23.21 -12.72 -3.95
C GLN A 193 23.70 -11.87 -2.78
N ARG A 194 24.78 -11.11 -2.98
CA ARG A 194 25.37 -10.24 -1.96
C ARG A 194 25.87 -10.98 -0.70
N GLY A 195 26.23 -12.26 -0.83
CA GLY A 195 26.76 -13.03 0.30
C GLY A 195 25.69 -13.68 1.19
N THR A 196 24.46 -13.80 0.68
CA THR A 196 23.35 -14.42 1.42
C THR A 196 23.16 -15.92 1.13
N GLU A 197 24.20 -16.60 0.63
CA GLU A 197 24.18 -18.05 0.34
C GLU A 197 23.84 -18.90 1.57
N GLY A 198 24.33 -18.47 2.74
CA GLY A 198 24.06 -19.12 4.02
C GLY A 198 22.61 -18.94 4.53
N ALA A 199 21.86 -18.04 3.93
CA ALA A 199 20.47 -17.76 4.28
C ALA A 199 19.45 -18.53 3.42
N MET A 200 19.91 -19.38 2.50
CA MET A 200 19.00 -20.22 1.71
C MET A 200 18.22 -21.18 2.61
N GLY A 201 16.90 -21.16 2.49
CA GLY A 201 16.05 -22.19 3.10
C GLY A 201 16.09 -23.49 2.31
N ASN A 202 15.82 -24.61 2.98
CA ASN A 202 15.72 -25.91 2.31
C ASN A 202 14.57 -26.76 2.89
N PRO A 203 13.31 -26.38 2.63
CA PRO A 203 12.87 -25.22 1.86
C PRO A 203 12.76 -23.92 2.70
N ALA A 204 12.74 -22.76 2.03
CA ALA A 204 11.99 -21.62 2.51
C ALA A 204 10.51 -21.95 2.33
N PRO A 205 9.68 -21.86 3.38
CA PRO A 205 8.33 -22.43 3.37
C PRO A 205 7.36 -21.59 2.53
N ASP A 206 6.31 -22.24 2.03
CA ASP A 206 5.13 -21.55 1.52
C ASP A 206 4.62 -20.50 2.54
N GLY A 207 4.20 -19.35 2.06
CA GLY A 207 3.81 -18.21 2.89
C GLY A 207 4.99 -17.36 3.43
N ALA A 208 6.24 -17.74 3.21
CA ALA A 208 7.40 -16.94 3.58
C ALA A 208 7.34 -15.56 2.91
N ARG A 209 7.73 -14.51 3.64
CA ARG A 209 7.69 -13.13 3.13
C ARG A 209 8.66 -12.93 1.97
N VAL A 210 8.20 -12.12 1.03
CA VAL A 210 9.00 -11.69 -0.13
C VAL A 210 8.90 -10.18 -0.25
N VAL A 211 10.04 -9.51 -0.43
CA VAL A 211 10.12 -8.07 -0.70
C VAL A 211 10.92 -7.86 -1.97
N VAL A 212 10.38 -7.11 -2.91
CA VAL A 212 11.10 -6.73 -4.13
C VAL A 212 12.01 -5.54 -3.80
N LEU A 213 13.29 -5.68 -4.14
CA LEU A 213 14.36 -4.72 -3.84
C LEU A 213 14.66 -3.91 -5.12
N ASP A 214 14.23 -2.64 -5.17
CA ASP A 214 14.45 -1.71 -6.30
C ASP A 214 14.38 -0.25 -5.86
#